data_da564bd656209475dbce53c535a90908
#
_entry.id   da564bd656209475dbce53c535a90908
#
_cell.length_a   1.000
_cell.length_b   1.000
_cell.length_c   1.000
_cell.angle_alpha   90.00
_cell.angle_beta   90.00
_cell.angle_gamma   90.00
#
_symmetry.space_group_name_H-M   'P 1'
#
loop_
_entity.id
_entity.type
_entity.pdbx_description
1 polymer ?
#
loop_
_entity_poly.entity_id
_entity_poly.type
_entity_poly.pdbx_seq_one_letter_code
_entity_poly.pdbx_strand_id
1 'polypeptide(L)'
;MGDRIVTWPNALSAARLAGVPVFLWLVVGPRTPTADIIACLLLGVAGLSDWLDGKLARALDQVSELGKKLDPAADRLYILAALIGLAVRGIIPWWLLGALVGREVIVGAGLLVLRRRTEYGTLQVAFVGKAATLCLLYAFPLLFLGDHPGWGGTLARVLGWAFATWGTALYWWAAMLYLVQVRSLVSDTASSLGNKARP
;
A
#
# COMPACT_ATOMS: atom_id res chain seq x y z
N MET A 1 -20.91 -17.47 19.64
CA MET A 1 -21.15 -17.37 18.20
C MET A 1 -19.84 -17.66 17.51
N GLY A 2 -19.72 -18.82 16.84
CA GLY A 2 -18.46 -19.20 16.19
C GLY A 2 -18.15 -18.26 15.03
N ASP A 3 -16.94 -17.72 15.03
CA ASP A 3 -16.41 -16.93 13.91
C ASP A 3 -16.56 -17.78 12.62
N ARG A 4 -17.44 -17.34 11.73
CA ARG A 4 -17.55 -17.98 10.40
C ARG A 4 -16.28 -17.64 9.63
N ILE A 5 -15.34 -18.56 9.60
CA ILE A 5 -14.05 -18.45 8.90
C ILE A 5 -14.26 -18.32 7.39
N VAL A 6 -15.32 -18.93 6.86
CA VAL A 6 -15.66 -18.90 5.44
C VAL A 6 -16.75 -17.83 5.24
N THR A 7 -16.32 -16.60 4.93
CA THR A 7 -17.19 -15.52 4.49
C THR A 7 -16.77 -15.08 3.08
N TRP A 8 -17.70 -14.51 2.32
CA TRP A 8 -17.41 -13.99 0.98
C TRP A 8 -16.22 -13.02 0.96
N PRO A 9 -16.11 -12.05 1.89
CA PRO A 9 -14.94 -11.17 1.96
C PRO A 9 -13.64 -11.95 2.18
N ASN A 10 -13.60 -12.92 3.08
CA ASN A 10 -12.38 -13.73 3.32
C ASN A 10 -11.96 -14.54 2.09
N ALA A 11 -12.91 -15.06 1.31
CA ALA A 11 -12.62 -15.79 0.08
C ALA A 11 -11.98 -14.87 -0.98
N LEU A 12 -12.47 -13.62 -1.09
CA LEU A 12 -11.92 -12.63 -2.02
C LEU A 12 -10.51 -12.18 -1.59
N SER A 13 -10.27 -11.95 -0.31
CA SER A 13 -8.93 -11.63 0.22
C SER A 13 -7.95 -12.79 0.00
N ALA A 14 -8.39 -14.04 0.21
CA ALA A 14 -7.58 -15.22 -0.06
C ALA A 14 -7.28 -15.41 -1.56
N ALA A 15 -8.26 -15.18 -2.44
CA ALA A 15 -8.06 -15.20 -3.88
C ALA A 15 -7.09 -14.11 -4.34
N ARG A 16 -7.17 -12.91 -3.76
CA ARG A 16 -6.22 -11.82 -3.99
C ARG A 16 -4.81 -12.25 -3.57
N LEU A 17 -4.64 -12.82 -2.40
CA LEU A 17 -3.36 -13.30 -1.92
C LEU A 17 -2.76 -14.38 -2.84
N ALA A 18 -3.58 -15.31 -3.33
CA ALA A 18 -3.17 -16.31 -4.31
C ALA A 18 -2.82 -15.68 -5.68
N GLY A 19 -3.39 -14.53 -6.01
CA GLY A 19 -3.07 -13.77 -7.22
C GLY A 19 -1.67 -13.15 -7.22
N VAL A 20 -1.06 -12.90 -6.05
CA VAL A 20 0.28 -12.29 -5.96
C VAL A 20 1.36 -13.10 -6.68
N PRO A 21 1.53 -14.42 -6.45
CA PRO A 21 2.52 -15.21 -7.17
C PRO A 21 2.22 -15.30 -8.67
N VAL A 22 0.94 -15.35 -9.07
CA VAL A 22 0.54 -15.32 -10.49
C VAL A 22 0.94 -13.98 -11.14
N PHE A 23 0.69 -12.89 -10.45
CA PHE A 23 1.11 -11.56 -10.89
C PHE A 23 2.63 -11.47 -11.08
N LEU A 24 3.41 -11.90 -10.06
CA LEU A 24 4.86 -11.92 -10.15
C LEU A 24 5.37 -12.79 -11.32
N TRP A 25 4.78 -13.95 -11.52
CA TRP A 25 5.13 -14.82 -12.63
C TRP A 25 4.84 -14.16 -13.99
N LEU A 26 3.70 -13.49 -14.15
CA LEU A 26 3.36 -12.75 -15.37
C LEU A 26 4.35 -11.62 -15.66
N VAL A 27 4.76 -10.89 -14.62
CA VAL A 27 5.64 -9.73 -14.75
C VAL A 27 7.08 -10.13 -15.01
N VAL A 28 7.59 -11.14 -14.31
CA VAL A 28 9.03 -11.49 -14.37
C VAL A 28 9.31 -12.53 -15.46
N GLY A 29 8.36 -13.45 -15.73
CA GLY A 29 8.55 -14.59 -16.62
C GLY A 29 8.44 -14.23 -18.11
N PRO A 30 7.23 -14.12 -18.69
CA PRO A 30 7.05 -14.06 -20.14
C PRO A 30 7.58 -12.79 -20.81
N ARG A 31 7.55 -11.64 -20.14
CA ARG A 31 7.96 -10.30 -20.63
C ARG A 31 7.35 -9.95 -21.99
N THR A 32 6.10 -10.30 -22.20
CA THR A 32 5.35 -10.01 -23.43
C THR A 32 4.30 -8.92 -23.17
N PRO A 33 3.93 -8.12 -24.21
CA PRO A 33 2.88 -7.10 -24.07
C PRO A 33 1.57 -7.67 -23.51
N THR A 34 1.21 -8.88 -23.94
CA THR A 34 -0.01 -9.55 -23.47
C THR A 34 0.08 -9.91 -21.97
N ALA A 35 1.22 -10.42 -21.53
CA ALA A 35 1.42 -10.74 -20.11
C ALA A 35 1.39 -9.48 -19.23
N ASP A 36 1.94 -8.38 -19.71
CA ASP A 36 1.93 -7.10 -19.01
C ASP A 36 0.52 -6.50 -18.91
N ILE A 37 -0.27 -6.59 -19.99
CA ILE A 37 -1.67 -6.18 -19.96
C ILE A 37 -2.47 -7.04 -18.96
N ILE A 38 -2.26 -8.36 -18.96
CA ILE A 38 -2.92 -9.28 -18.01
C ILE A 38 -2.49 -8.95 -16.58
N ALA A 39 -1.21 -8.68 -16.34
CA ALA A 39 -0.72 -8.28 -15.03
C ALA A 39 -1.33 -6.95 -14.56
N CYS A 40 -1.43 -5.95 -15.44
CA CYS A 40 -2.10 -4.69 -15.15
C CYS A 40 -3.60 -4.88 -14.83
N LEU A 41 -4.28 -5.73 -15.61
CA LEU A 41 -5.69 -6.05 -15.35
C LEU A 41 -5.86 -6.78 -14.01
N LEU A 42 -4.97 -7.72 -13.69
CA LEU A 42 -4.99 -8.45 -12.43
C LEU A 42 -4.78 -7.48 -11.24
N LEU A 43 -3.86 -6.52 -11.37
CA LEU A 43 -3.64 -5.48 -10.37
C LEU A 43 -4.87 -4.57 -10.22
N GLY A 44 -5.49 -4.18 -11.33
CA GLY A 44 -6.72 -3.38 -11.34
C GLY A 44 -7.90 -4.11 -10.71
N VAL A 45 -8.09 -5.39 -11.04
CA VAL A 45 -9.13 -6.25 -10.46
C VAL A 45 -8.89 -6.45 -8.96
N ALA A 46 -7.63 -6.65 -8.53
CA ALA A 46 -7.29 -6.77 -7.13
C ALA A 46 -7.67 -5.51 -6.33
N GLY A 47 -7.34 -4.31 -6.85
CA GLY A 47 -7.70 -3.04 -6.22
C GLY A 47 -9.21 -2.76 -6.24
N LEU A 48 -9.90 -3.12 -7.32
CA LEU A 48 -11.37 -2.98 -7.40
C LEU A 48 -12.09 -3.94 -6.45
N SER A 49 -11.58 -5.18 -6.34
CA SER A 49 -12.09 -6.17 -5.39
C SER A 49 -12.01 -5.66 -3.95
N ASP A 50 -10.88 -5.08 -3.56
CA ASP A 50 -10.70 -4.51 -2.21
C ASP A 50 -11.74 -3.41 -1.88
N TRP A 51 -12.00 -2.52 -2.85
CA TRP A 51 -13.04 -1.51 -2.67
C TRP A 51 -14.43 -2.13 -2.56
N LEU A 52 -14.70 -3.17 -3.36
CA LEU A 52 -15.99 -3.86 -3.36
C LEU A 52 -16.20 -4.66 -2.07
N ASP A 53 -15.16 -5.35 -1.59
CA ASP A 53 -15.19 -6.14 -0.35
C ASP A 53 -15.47 -5.26 0.86
N GLY A 54 -14.82 -4.10 0.93
CA GLY A 54 -15.05 -3.13 1.99
C GLY A 54 -16.49 -2.57 1.99
N LYS A 55 -17.14 -2.44 0.83
CA LYS A 55 -18.56 -2.07 0.73
C LYS A 55 -19.48 -3.23 1.08
N LEU A 56 -19.16 -4.42 0.56
CA LEU A 56 -19.98 -5.62 0.74
C LEU A 56 -19.99 -6.10 2.21
N ALA A 57 -18.82 -6.09 2.86
CA ALA A 57 -18.67 -6.45 4.27
C ALA A 57 -19.53 -5.54 5.18
N ARG A 58 -19.57 -4.24 4.87
CA ARG A 58 -20.41 -3.27 5.60
C ARG A 58 -21.90 -3.44 5.30
N ALA A 59 -22.26 -3.80 4.07
CA ALA A 59 -23.64 -3.97 3.67
C ALA A 59 -24.25 -5.28 4.20
N LEU A 60 -23.42 -6.33 4.37
CA LEU A 60 -23.85 -7.66 4.81
C LEU A 60 -23.62 -7.90 6.31
N ASP A 61 -23.05 -6.95 7.04
CA ASP A 61 -22.65 -7.08 8.46
C ASP A 61 -21.80 -8.35 8.72
N GLN A 62 -20.98 -8.75 7.71
CA GLN A 62 -20.11 -9.92 7.74
C GLN A 62 -18.63 -9.54 7.89
N VAL A 63 -18.33 -8.75 8.90
CA VAL A 63 -16.96 -8.34 9.20
C VAL A 63 -16.30 -9.42 10.05
N SER A 64 -15.35 -10.18 9.48
CA SER A 64 -14.58 -11.18 10.24
C SER A 64 -13.28 -10.58 10.78
N GLU A 65 -12.84 -11.04 11.96
CA GLU A 65 -11.55 -10.62 12.54
C GLU A 65 -10.37 -11.06 11.67
N LEU A 66 -10.51 -12.16 10.95
CA LEU A 66 -9.51 -12.66 10.02
C LEU A 66 -9.41 -11.75 8.78
N GLY A 67 -10.54 -11.35 8.19
CA GLY A 67 -10.59 -10.43 7.05
C GLY A 67 -9.94 -9.09 7.36
N LYS A 68 -10.25 -8.50 8.51
CA LYS A 68 -9.64 -7.23 8.97
C LYS A 68 -8.10 -7.24 8.97
N LYS A 69 -7.48 -8.41 9.10
CA LYS A 69 -6.02 -8.58 9.08
C LYS A 69 -5.49 -8.98 7.71
N LEU A 70 -6.24 -9.80 6.96
CA LEU A 70 -5.84 -10.30 5.65
C LEU A 70 -5.89 -9.21 4.58
N ASP A 71 -6.90 -8.34 4.58
CA ASP A 71 -7.05 -7.29 3.58
C ASP A 71 -5.84 -6.35 3.53
N PRO A 72 -5.41 -5.71 4.64
CA PRO A 72 -4.22 -4.85 4.61
C PRO A 72 -2.93 -5.61 4.29
N ALA A 73 -2.85 -6.90 4.60
CA ALA A 73 -1.68 -7.71 4.28
C ALA A 73 -1.63 -8.02 2.78
N ALA A 74 -2.75 -8.41 2.18
CA ALA A 74 -2.84 -8.70 0.75
C ALA A 74 -2.50 -7.46 -0.10
N ASP A 75 -3.03 -6.28 0.25
CA ASP A 75 -2.73 -5.03 -0.44
C ASP A 75 -1.24 -4.68 -0.42
N ARG A 76 -0.62 -4.79 0.76
CA ARG A 76 0.82 -4.53 0.89
C ARG A 76 1.66 -5.52 0.09
N LEU A 77 1.25 -6.79 0.04
CA LEU A 77 1.93 -7.80 -0.75
C LEU A 77 1.81 -7.54 -2.26
N TYR A 78 0.66 -7.08 -2.75
CA TYR A 78 0.51 -6.69 -4.15
C TYR A 78 1.38 -5.50 -4.52
N ILE A 79 1.39 -4.45 -3.69
CA ILE A 79 2.25 -3.28 -3.91
C ILE A 79 3.72 -3.69 -3.92
N LEU A 80 4.13 -4.53 -2.96
CA LEU A 80 5.50 -5.03 -2.88
C LEU A 80 5.86 -5.89 -4.10
N ALA A 81 4.95 -6.77 -4.54
CA ALA A 81 5.13 -7.59 -5.73
C ALA A 81 5.27 -6.73 -7.00
N ALA A 82 4.45 -5.69 -7.14
CA ALA A 82 4.54 -4.75 -8.26
C ALA A 82 5.89 -4.02 -8.27
N LEU A 83 6.33 -3.52 -7.12
CA LEU A 83 7.62 -2.86 -6.97
C LEU A 83 8.80 -3.79 -7.28
N ILE A 84 8.78 -5.01 -6.75
CA ILE A 84 9.81 -6.02 -7.03
C ILE A 84 9.82 -6.37 -8.52
N GLY A 85 8.65 -6.60 -9.12
CA GLY A 85 8.53 -6.90 -10.54
C GLY A 85 9.11 -5.79 -11.43
N LEU A 86 8.78 -4.53 -11.15
CA LEU A 86 9.32 -3.37 -11.86
C LEU A 86 10.84 -3.24 -11.68
N ALA A 87 11.36 -3.49 -10.47
CA ALA A 87 12.79 -3.41 -10.18
C ALA A 87 13.58 -4.56 -10.85
N VAL A 88 13.08 -5.79 -10.81
CA VAL A 88 13.70 -6.96 -11.47
C VAL A 88 13.72 -6.79 -12.99
N ARG A 89 12.73 -6.13 -13.58
CA ARG A 89 12.71 -5.78 -15.00
C ARG A 89 13.63 -4.60 -15.35
N GLY A 90 14.16 -3.90 -14.35
CA GLY A 90 14.97 -2.69 -14.57
C GLY A 90 14.15 -1.45 -14.98
N ILE A 91 12.81 -1.51 -14.88
CA ILE A 91 11.91 -0.38 -15.20
C ILE A 91 12.07 0.72 -14.17
N ILE A 92 12.21 0.35 -12.89
CA ILE A 92 12.54 1.27 -11.81
C ILE A 92 13.89 0.89 -11.18
N PRO A 93 14.66 1.87 -10.69
CA PRO A 93 15.91 1.60 -9.98
C PRO A 93 15.64 1.02 -8.58
N TRP A 94 16.54 0.19 -8.09
CA TRP A 94 16.45 -0.45 -6.76
C TRP A 94 16.37 0.54 -5.60
N TRP A 95 16.97 1.72 -5.74
CA TRP A 95 16.87 2.76 -4.71
C TRP A 95 15.43 3.26 -4.52
N LEU A 96 14.62 3.32 -5.58
CA LEU A 96 13.21 3.75 -5.49
C LEU A 96 12.37 2.71 -4.74
N LEU A 97 12.59 1.42 -5.03
CA LEU A 97 11.99 0.33 -4.25
C LEU A 97 12.40 0.45 -2.78
N GLY A 98 13.70 0.63 -2.50
CA GLY A 98 14.20 0.80 -1.14
C GLY A 98 13.60 2.01 -0.43
N ALA A 99 13.42 3.13 -1.13
CA ALA A 99 12.79 4.33 -0.58
C ALA A 99 11.32 4.10 -0.21
N LEU A 100 10.55 3.43 -1.07
CA LEU A 100 9.12 3.17 -0.81
C LEU A 100 8.92 2.15 0.31
N VAL A 101 9.68 1.04 0.30
CA VAL A 101 9.63 0.02 1.35
C VAL A 101 10.16 0.57 2.68
N GLY A 102 11.28 1.30 2.64
CA GLY A 102 11.86 1.93 3.83
C GLY A 102 10.90 2.88 4.54
N ARG A 103 10.15 3.66 3.78
CA ARG A 103 9.09 4.51 4.34
C ARG A 103 8.01 3.70 5.06
N GLU A 104 7.54 2.58 4.48
CA GLU A 104 6.56 1.71 5.13
C GLU A 104 7.07 1.17 6.48
N VAL A 105 8.32 0.74 6.51
CA VAL A 105 8.98 0.25 7.74
C VAL A 105 9.07 1.36 8.78
N ILE A 106 9.51 2.55 8.40
CA ILE A 106 9.67 3.69 9.32
C ILE A 106 8.31 4.10 9.92
N VAL A 107 7.29 4.25 9.10
CA VAL A 107 5.94 4.62 9.57
C VAL A 107 5.32 3.50 10.40
N GLY A 108 5.50 2.24 10.00
CA GLY A 108 5.03 1.08 10.76
C GLY A 108 5.70 0.97 12.13
N ALA A 109 7.00 1.21 12.22
CA ALA A 109 7.73 1.26 13.47
C ALA A 109 7.26 2.42 14.37
N GLY A 110 7.06 3.61 13.79
CA GLY A 110 6.50 4.75 14.51
C GLY A 110 5.12 4.48 15.11
N LEU A 111 4.24 3.83 14.34
CA LEU A 111 2.92 3.41 14.81
C LEU A 111 3.00 2.37 15.94
N LEU A 112 3.92 1.42 15.83
CA LEU A 112 4.12 0.40 16.86
C LEU A 112 4.60 1.03 18.19
N VAL A 113 5.50 2.00 18.13
CA VAL A 113 5.96 2.76 19.30
C VAL A 113 4.81 3.54 19.93
N LEU A 114 4.00 4.21 19.11
CA LEU A 114 2.85 4.97 19.60
C LEU A 114 1.84 4.08 20.32
N ARG A 115 1.46 2.94 19.71
CA ARG A 115 0.53 1.96 20.30
C ARG A 115 0.99 1.39 21.63
N ARG A 116 2.30 1.32 21.87
CA ARG A 116 2.86 0.83 23.13
C ARG A 116 2.90 1.89 24.22
N ARG A 117 2.84 3.18 23.87
CA ARG A 117 3.04 4.30 24.80
C ARG A 117 1.80 5.12 25.09
N THR A 118 0.78 5.03 24.25
CA THR A 118 -0.45 5.82 24.36
C THR A 118 -1.68 4.97 24.08
N GLU A 119 -2.67 5.05 24.97
CA GLU A 119 -4.00 4.44 24.76
C GLU A 119 -4.87 5.29 23.81
N TYR A 120 -4.44 6.47 23.41
CA TYR A 120 -5.21 7.44 22.66
C TYR A 120 -4.54 7.81 21.34
N GLY A 121 -5.37 7.84 20.29
CA GLY A 121 -5.08 8.60 19.11
C GLY A 121 -5.23 7.83 17.81
N THR A 122 -6.41 7.92 17.18
CA THR A 122 -6.52 7.78 15.74
C THR A 122 -5.77 8.94 15.10
N LEU A 123 -4.54 8.69 14.66
CA LEU A 123 -3.80 9.65 13.84
C LEU A 123 -4.61 9.94 12.58
N GLN A 124 -4.93 11.19 12.36
CA GLN A 124 -5.59 11.60 11.12
C GLN A 124 -4.63 11.32 9.97
N VAL A 125 -5.02 10.38 9.11
CA VAL A 125 -4.30 10.13 7.85
C VAL A 125 -4.36 11.44 7.06
N ALA A 126 -3.23 12.11 6.92
CA ALA A 126 -3.16 13.34 6.17
C ALA A 126 -3.65 13.11 4.74
N PHE A 127 -4.43 14.03 4.19
CA PHE A 127 -4.90 14.00 2.80
C PHE A 127 -3.74 13.76 1.81
N VAL A 128 -2.56 14.27 2.14
CA VAL A 128 -1.32 14.08 1.40
C VAL A 128 -0.96 12.59 1.25
N GLY A 129 -1.16 11.76 2.28
CA GLY A 129 -0.90 10.32 2.20
C GLY A 129 -1.83 9.61 1.21
N LYS A 130 -3.09 10.01 1.14
CA LYS A 130 -4.05 9.48 0.16
C LYS A 130 -3.68 9.88 -1.27
N ALA A 131 -3.29 11.15 -1.48
CA ALA A 131 -2.82 11.62 -2.77
C ALA A 131 -1.57 10.87 -3.23
N ALA A 132 -0.62 10.63 -2.32
CA ALA A 132 0.60 9.87 -2.60
C ALA A 132 0.29 8.43 -3.07
N THR A 133 -0.58 7.72 -2.36
CA THR A 133 -0.98 6.36 -2.74
C THR A 133 -1.72 6.32 -4.07
N LEU A 134 -2.57 7.30 -4.37
CA LEU A 134 -3.20 7.43 -5.68
C LEU A 134 -2.18 7.64 -6.80
N CYS A 135 -1.21 8.52 -6.61
CA CYS A 135 -0.14 8.71 -7.59
C CYS A 135 0.62 7.41 -7.87
N LEU A 136 1.00 6.67 -6.84
CA LEU A 136 1.71 5.39 -6.98
C LEU A 136 0.83 4.31 -7.63
N LEU A 137 -0.48 4.29 -7.34
CA LEU A 137 -1.42 3.38 -7.96
C LEU A 137 -1.49 3.55 -9.49
N TYR A 138 -1.45 4.80 -9.97
CA TYR A 138 -1.38 5.07 -11.42
C TYR A 138 0.02 4.88 -12.00
N ALA A 139 1.06 5.15 -11.22
CA ALA A 139 2.43 5.03 -11.68
C ALA A 139 2.78 3.60 -12.11
N PHE A 140 2.40 2.58 -11.33
CA PHE A 140 2.82 1.19 -11.60
C PHE A 140 2.29 0.64 -12.92
N PRO A 141 0.98 0.69 -13.23
CA PRO A 141 0.48 0.25 -14.54
C PRO A 141 1.07 1.04 -15.71
N LEU A 142 1.23 2.36 -15.55
CA LEU A 142 1.80 3.20 -16.60
C LEU A 142 3.26 2.87 -16.86
N LEU A 143 4.05 2.55 -15.84
CA LEU A 143 5.44 2.14 -16.00
C LEU A 143 5.54 0.77 -16.68
N PHE A 144 4.66 -0.19 -16.38
CA PHE A 144 4.58 -1.46 -17.11
C PHE A 144 4.25 -1.26 -18.59
N LEU A 145 3.22 -0.47 -18.89
CA LEU A 145 2.85 -0.14 -20.27
C LEU A 145 3.95 0.66 -20.98
N GLY A 146 4.70 1.47 -20.22
CA GLY A 146 5.82 2.27 -20.71
C GLY A 146 7.06 1.46 -21.13
N ASP A 147 7.13 0.18 -20.79
CA ASP A 147 8.23 -0.72 -21.19
C ASP A 147 8.14 -1.19 -22.64
N HIS A 148 7.00 -0.93 -23.30
CA HIS A 148 6.78 -1.31 -24.69
C HIS A 148 7.15 -0.21 -25.68
N PRO A 149 7.63 -0.57 -26.92
CA PRO A 149 7.95 0.39 -27.94
C PRO A 149 6.71 1.07 -28.52
N GLY A 150 6.89 2.26 -29.03
CA GLY A 150 5.87 3.07 -29.66
C GLY A 150 5.52 4.34 -28.87
N TRP A 151 4.79 5.25 -29.53
CA TRP A 151 4.45 6.54 -28.91
C TRP A 151 3.59 6.41 -27.66
N GLY A 152 2.67 5.43 -27.64
CA GLY A 152 1.84 5.15 -26.48
C GLY A 152 2.66 4.67 -25.28
N GLY A 153 3.66 3.80 -25.49
CA GLY A 153 4.59 3.38 -24.48
C GLY A 153 5.47 4.54 -23.97
N THR A 154 5.93 5.42 -24.87
CA THR A 154 6.68 6.61 -24.48
C THR A 154 5.84 7.54 -23.60
N LEU A 155 4.59 7.81 -23.98
CA LEU A 155 3.68 8.62 -23.20
C LEU A 155 3.40 7.98 -21.83
N ALA A 156 3.10 6.68 -21.81
CA ALA A 156 2.88 5.94 -20.57
C ALA A 156 4.11 5.98 -19.64
N ARG A 157 5.31 5.89 -20.19
CA ARG A 157 6.57 6.00 -19.41
C ARG A 157 6.74 7.39 -18.81
N VAL A 158 6.52 8.45 -19.58
CA VAL A 158 6.62 9.83 -19.09
C VAL A 158 5.63 10.09 -17.96
N LEU A 159 4.37 9.73 -18.18
CA LEU A 159 3.34 9.87 -17.16
C LEU A 159 3.60 8.98 -15.94
N GLY A 160 4.03 7.73 -16.16
CA GLY A 160 4.38 6.80 -15.09
C GLY A 160 5.50 7.34 -14.19
N TRP A 161 6.56 7.88 -14.78
CA TRP A 161 7.63 8.52 -14.01
C TRP A 161 7.19 9.82 -13.34
N ALA A 162 6.33 10.63 -13.97
CA ALA A 162 5.78 11.81 -13.33
C ALA A 162 4.98 11.44 -12.08
N PHE A 163 4.08 10.45 -12.17
CA PHE A 163 3.33 9.96 -11.02
C PHE A 163 4.21 9.27 -9.97
N ALA A 164 5.24 8.51 -10.38
CA ALA A 164 6.15 7.84 -9.46
C ALA A 164 6.97 8.85 -8.64
N THR A 165 7.51 9.89 -9.28
CA THR A 165 8.30 10.94 -8.60
C THR A 165 7.45 11.77 -7.65
N TRP A 166 6.31 12.30 -8.12
CA TRP A 166 5.39 13.04 -7.26
C TRP A 166 4.81 12.16 -6.15
N GLY A 167 4.40 10.93 -6.48
CA GLY A 167 3.91 9.98 -5.50
C GLY A 167 4.93 9.70 -4.40
N THR A 168 6.19 9.45 -4.76
CA THR A 168 7.26 9.23 -3.79
C THR A 168 7.54 10.46 -2.93
N ALA A 169 7.59 11.65 -3.52
CA ALA A 169 7.79 12.89 -2.78
C ALA A 169 6.67 13.15 -1.76
N LEU A 170 5.41 13.03 -2.19
CA LEU A 170 4.25 13.17 -1.30
C LEU A 170 4.21 12.08 -0.22
N TYR A 171 4.68 10.88 -0.55
CA TYR A 171 4.70 9.74 0.35
C TYR A 171 5.68 9.96 1.51
N TRP A 172 6.85 10.49 1.22
CA TRP A 172 7.83 10.89 2.24
C TRP A 172 7.39 12.12 3.02
N TRP A 173 6.77 13.09 2.35
CA TRP A 173 6.20 14.26 3.03
C TRP A 173 5.14 13.85 4.05
N ALA A 174 4.23 12.95 3.68
CA ALA A 174 3.24 12.41 4.60
C ALA A 174 3.90 11.64 5.76
N ALA A 175 4.99 10.90 5.52
CA ALA A 175 5.73 10.23 6.57
C ALA A 175 6.38 11.20 7.56
N MET A 176 6.96 12.29 7.07
CA MET A 176 7.52 13.34 7.95
C MET A 176 6.44 13.96 8.84
N LEU A 177 5.30 14.34 8.27
CA LEU A 177 4.18 14.88 9.04
C LEU A 177 3.72 13.89 10.12
N TYR A 178 3.63 12.61 9.76
CA TYR A 178 3.26 11.55 10.68
C TYR A 178 4.26 11.40 11.84
N LEU A 179 5.57 11.40 11.55
CA LEU A 179 6.61 11.29 12.58
C LEU A 179 6.62 12.50 13.52
N VAL A 180 6.36 13.70 13.00
CA VAL A 180 6.21 14.92 13.84
C VAL A 180 5.03 14.76 14.79
N GLN A 181 3.87 14.29 14.31
CA GLN A 181 2.69 14.05 15.17
C GLN A 181 2.97 12.99 16.23
N VAL A 182 3.62 11.88 15.87
CA VAL A 182 4.00 10.83 16.84
C VAL A 182 4.91 11.42 17.93
N ARG A 183 5.90 12.22 17.54
CA ARG A 183 6.83 12.85 18.48
C ARG A 183 6.12 13.79 19.44
N SER A 184 5.20 14.64 18.98
CA SER A 184 4.45 15.54 19.84
C SER A 184 3.59 14.79 20.86
N LEU A 185 2.85 13.76 20.42
CA LEU A 185 1.99 12.95 21.29
C LEU A 185 2.79 12.20 22.38
N VAL A 186 3.95 11.68 22.03
CA VAL A 186 4.84 10.99 23.00
C VAL A 186 5.40 12.01 24.02
N SER A 187 5.76 13.21 23.58
CA SER A 187 6.26 14.30 24.44
C SER A 187 5.19 14.77 25.43
N ASP A 188 3.96 14.97 24.98
CA ASP A 188 2.84 15.46 25.80
C ASP A 188 2.44 14.41 26.86
N THR A 189 2.49 13.13 26.51
CA THR A 189 2.24 12.03 27.47
C THR A 189 3.31 11.99 28.56
N ALA A 190 4.58 12.18 28.21
CA ALA A 190 5.67 12.20 29.17
C ALA A 190 5.57 13.38 30.14
N SER A 191 5.17 14.56 29.65
CA SER A 191 4.99 15.76 30.48
C SER A 191 3.79 15.62 31.42
N SER A 192 2.70 15.01 30.99
CA SER A 192 1.50 14.79 31.82
C SER A 192 1.75 13.81 32.98
N LEU A 193 2.54 12.77 32.74
CA LEU A 193 2.96 11.82 33.78
C LEU A 193 3.90 12.45 34.80
N GLY A 194 4.83 13.30 34.36
CA GLY A 194 5.74 14.05 35.23
C GLY A 194 5.02 15.06 36.14
N ASN A 195 3.91 15.65 35.66
CA ASN A 195 3.11 16.60 36.46
C ASN A 195 2.19 15.89 37.48
N LYS A 196 1.74 14.67 37.19
CA LYS A 196 0.98 13.84 38.17
C LYS A 196 1.82 13.24 39.27
N ALA A 197 3.13 13.16 39.12
CA ALA A 197 4.08 12.61 40.09
C ALA A 197 4.68 13.67 41.02
N ARG A 198 4.28 14.93 40.90
CA ARG A 198 4.66 15.98 41.88
C ARG A 198 3.58 16.05 42.98
N PRO A 199 3.93 15.80 44.27
CA PRO A 199 3.00 15.89 45.38
C PRO A 199 2.50 17.30 45.63
#